data_9b19a279f891dbdd5a571a513e61fa80
#
_entry.id   9b19a279f891dbdd5a571a513e61fa80
#
_cell.length_a   1.000
_cell.length_b   1.000
_cell.length_c   1.000
_cell.angle_alpha   90.00
_cell.angle_beta   90.00
_cell.angle_gamma   90.00
#
_symmetry.space_group_name_H-M   'P 1'
#
loop_
_entity.id
_entity.type
_entity.pdbx_description
1 polymer ?
#
loop_
_entity_poly.entity_id
_entity_poly.type
_entity_poly.pdbx_seq_one_letter_code
_entity_poly.pdbx_strand_id
1 'polypeptide(L)'
;MRLSFGSPSRSRQHRAPTVLAVAAALALVPLPATAVAERPGGHCAHRAQLRVPGAEHQLVACLADLTTAGTVGSGHTDPADWAGLTSKNLSVPGEVPGIQIDGYFPDTSTTNTNHGWGHDSQFVVRLPDRWNGGLVVAGTPGNREQYANDRAIADSVLSRGYAYAATDKGNTGLAFHRDGRAPGDAIAEWNARLTQLTRAARATVARRYHRPPARTVVTGMSNGGYLVRWQLENHPELYDGGVDWEGTLWRSDGPTLLDFLPEALRHYPVYAAGGDGSREAQEALHAAGFPAGSEFLWPYHHQVYWDLTQRIYREELDPGFDGATEAGTPYCTTGSPACDADYDYPARPDEVRRAVARISLTGRIGKPLITLHGTLDVLLPISQDSDVYARMVRDAGRGGLHRYYRVEGGTHTDALVDLFPDRLRPLAPCYRTAFRALERWLGTGSRPPASGTVGRPAGADAARTADDCSLDGLGSPGR
;
A
#
# COMPACT_ATOMS: atom_id res chain seq x y z
N MET A 1 -33.04 71.23 -2.13
CA MET A 1 -34.08 70.93 -3.09
C MET A 1 -33.66 69.78 -3.98
N ARG A 2 -34.35 68.65 -3.91
CA ARG A 2 -34.36 67.42 -4.73
C ARG A 2 -33.03 66.59 -4.84
N LEU A 3 -33.08 65.48 -4.14
CA LEU A 3 -32.31 64.22 -4.26
C LEU A 3 -32.47 63.57 -5.63
N SER A 4 -31.42 62.97 -6.14
CA SER A 4 -31.54 61.91 -7.16
C SER A 4 -30.54 60.78 -6.82
N PHE A 5 -31.11 59.58 -6.68
CA PHE A 5 -30.45 58.34 -6.32
C PHE A 5 -29.77 57.70 -7.56
N GLY A 6 -28.53 57.34 -7.45
CA GLY A 6 -27.81 56.48 -8.40
C GLY A 6 -27.75 55.04 -7.85
N SER A 7 -28.22 54.09 -8.65
CA SER A 7 -28.23 52.64 -8.33
C SER A 7 -26.80 52.03 -8.29
N PRO A 8 -26.53 51.07 -7.40
CA PRO A 8 -25.26 50.38 -7.39
C PRO A 8 -25.22 49.23 -8.41
N SER A 9 -24.11 49.15 -9.13
CA SER A 9 -23.78 48.09 -10.06
C SER A 9 -23.65 46.74 -9.32
N ARG A 10 -24.31 45.72 -9.84
CA ARG A 10 -24.20 44.34 -9.35
C ARG A 10 -22.86 43.76 -9.74
N SER A 11 -21.96 43.55 -8.80
CA SER A 11 -20.80 42.70 -8.94
C SER A 11 -21.26 41.25 -8.97
N ARG A 12 -20.91 40.54 -10.04
CA ARG A 12 -21.08 39.07 -10.13
C ARG A 12 -20.09 38.42 -9.18
N GLN A 13 -20.59 37.92 -8.05
CA GLN A 13 -19.85 36.99 -7.21
C GLN A 13 -19.81 35.63 -7.94
N HIS A 14 -18.61 35.24 -8.35
CA HIS A 14 -18.32 33.84 -8.71
C HIS A 14 -18.42 32.99 -7.46
N ARG A 15 -19.47 32.19 -7.40
CA ARG A 15 -19.64 31.16 -6.38
C ARG A 15 -18.63 30.04 -6.68
N ALA A 16 -17.63 29.87 -5.81
CA ALA A 16 -16.83 28.67 -5.75
C ALA A 16 -17.74 27.47 -5.41
N PRO A 17 -17.55 26.31 -6.02
CA PRO A 17 -18.30 25.11 -5.65
C PRO A 17 -17.88 24.68 -4.24
N THR A 18 -18.83 24.72 -3.32
CA THR A 18 -18.69 24.14 -1.98
C THR A 18 -18.60 22.62 -2.15
N VAL A 19 -17.40 22.07 -2.06
CA VAL A 19 -17.22 20.63 -1.94
C VAL A 19 -17.63 20.25 -0.53
N LEU A 20 -18.82 19.65 -0.40
CA LEU A 20 -19.28 19.04 0.86
C LEU A 20 -18.31 17.90 1.21
N ALA A 21 -17.54 18.09 2.27
CA ALA A 21 -16.87 17.00 2.95
C ALA A 21 -17.96 16.15 3.65
N VAL A 22 -18.33 15.03 3.06
CA VAL A 22 -19.19 14.03 3.71
C VAL A 22 -18.31 13.22 4.65
N ALA A 23 -18.09 13.74 5.84
CA ALA A 23 -17.75 12.92 6.99
C ALA A 23 -19.06 12.30 7.49
N ALA A 24 -19.47 11.19 6.90
CA ALA A 24 -20.61 10.42 7.37
C ALA A 24 -20.17 9.60 8.59
N ALA A 25 -20.32 10.18 9.78
CA ALA A 25 -20.43 9.40 11.00
C ALA A 25 -21.82 8.75 11.01
N LEU A 26 -21.95 7.58 10.43
CA LEU A 26 -23.11 6.71 10.60
C LEU A 26 -22.93 5.95 11.91
N ALA A 27 -23.69 6.35 12.92
CA ALA A 27 -23.93 5.52 14.09
C ALA A 27 -24.74 4.29 13.64
N LEU A 28 -24.08 3.17 13.39
CA LEU A 28 -24.70 1.89 13.12
C LEU A 28 -25.09 1.25 14.44
N VAL A 29 -26.39 1.11 14.66
CA VAL A 29 -26.96 0.21 15.66
C VAL A 29 -26.57 -1.22 15.26
N PRO A 30 -25.90 -2.02 16.12
CA PRO A 30 -25.56 -3.38 15.78
C PRO A 30 -26.83 -4.23 15.67
N LEU A 31 -27.15 -4.68 14.47
CA LEU A 31 -28.08 -5.78 14.27
C LEU A 31 -27.40 -7.08 14.76
N PRO A 32 -28.12 -7.96 15.46
CA PRO A 32 -27.52 -9.23 15.88
C PRO A 32 -27.12 -10.02 14.63
N ALA A 33 -25.84 -10.38 14.55
CA ALA A 33 -25.32 -11.25 13.51
C ALA A 33 -26.05 -12.61 13.61
N THR A 34 -26.88 -12.91 12.63
CA THR A 34 -27.39 -14.27 12.45
C THR A 34 -26.20 -15.15 12.07
N ALA A 35 -25.77 -16.01 12.99
CA ALA A 35 -24.74 -17.00 12.73
C ALA A 35 -25.17 -17.84 11.51
N VAL A 36 -24.49 -17.65 10.39
CA VAL A 36 -24.65 -18.52 9.22
C VAL A 36 -24.11 -19.89 9.63
N ALA A 37 -24.98 -20.88 9.68
CA ALA A 37 -24.63 -22.22 10.06
C ALA A 37 -23.50 -22.76 9.16
N GLU A 38 -22.38 -23.12 9.79
CA GLU A 38 -21.27 -23.83 9.14
C GLU A 38 -21.83 -25.12 8.49
N ARG A 39 -21.65 -25.27 7.19
CA ARG A 39 -21.91 -26.58 6.56
C ARG A 39 -20.77 -27.52 6.94
N PRO A 40 -21.04 -28.65 7.61
CA PRO A 40 -20.02 -29.66 7.91
C PRO A 40 -19.68 -30.40 6.61
N GLY A 41 -18.76 -29.86 5.83
CA GLY A 41 -18.13 -30.58 4.74
C GLY A 41 -16.86 -31.26 5.24
N GLY A 42 -16.56 -32.48 4.76
CA GLY A 42 -15.40 -33.27 5.18
C GLY A 42 -14.03 -32.63 5.04
N HIS A 43 -13.95 -31.43 4.43
CA HIS A 43 -12.74 -30.64 4.20
C HIS A 43 -12.22 -29.93 5.47
N CYS A 44 -13.03 -29.75 6.50
CA CYS A 44 -12.70 -29.10 7.77
C CYS A 44 -12.39 -30.04 8.93
N ALA A 45 -12.29 -31.33 8.67
CA ALA A 45 -12.24 -32.38 9.69
C ALA A 45 -11.06 -32.28 10.69
N HIS A 46 -9.98 -31.54 10.36
CA HIS A 46 -8.79 -31.37 11.21
C HIS A 46 -8.52 -29.95 11.61
N ARG A 47 -9.49 -29.03 11.50
CA ARG A 47 -9.30 -27.59 11.79
C ARG A 47 -8.76 -27.30 13.19
N ALA A 48 -9.24 -28.03 14.19
CA ALA A 48 -8.87 -27.85 15.60
C ALA A 48 -7.40 -28.18 15.90
N GLN A 49 -6.71 -28.89 15.01
CA GLN A 49 -5.30 -29.28 15.17
C GLN A 49 -4.32 -28.31 14.50
N LEU A 50 -4.84 -27.37 13.66
CA LEU A 50 -3.99 -26.39 13.02
C LEU A 50 -3.57 -25.32 14.02
N ARG A 51 -2.26 -25.20 14.20
CA ARG A 51 -1.65 -24.16 15.03
C ARG A 51 -0.63 -23.40 14.21
N VAL A 52 -0.73 -22.06 14.26
CA VAL A 52 0.30 -21.18 13.71
C VAL A 52 1.44 -21.12 14.73
N PRO A 53 2.66 -21.50 14.37
CA PRO A 53 3.78 -21.49 15.32
C PRO A 53 4.05 -20.10 15.86
N GLY A 54 4.16 -20.00 17.17
CA GLY A 54 4.44 -18.75 17.87
C GLY A 54 3.22 -17.85 18.10
N ALA A 55 2.04 -18.21 17.57
CA ALA A 55 0.81 -17.48 17.87
C ALA A 55 0.46 -17.59 19.37
N GLU A 56 0.19 -16.46 19.98
CA GLU A 56 -0.33 -16.38 21.35
C GLU A 56 -1.80 -16.71 21.37
N HIS A 57 -2.55 -16.18 20.42
CA HIS A 57 -3.97 -16.44 20.23
C HIS A 57 -4.28 -16.74 18.77
N GLN A 58 -5.30 -17.58 18.52
CA GLN A 58 -5.83 -17.81 17.19
C GLN A 58 -7.28 -18.31 17.19
N LEU A 59 -7.98 -17.94 16.13
CA LEU A 59 -9.30 -18.49 15.74
C LEU A 59 -9.16 -19.23 14.43
N VAL A 60 -9.89 -20.34 14.26
CA VAL A 60 -9.87 -21.13 13.03
C VAL A 60 -11.28 -21.26 12.50
N ALA A 61 -11.54 -20.70 11.33
CA ALA A 61 -12.83 -20.77 10.64
C ALA A 61 -12.74 -21.61 9.38
N CYS A 62 -13.82 -22.34 9.09
CA CYS A 62 -14.01 -23.04 7.83
C CYS A 62 -14.99 -22.26 6.98
N LEU A 63 -14.53 -21.72 5.86
CA LEU A 63 -15.31 -20.84 5.02
C LEU A 63 -15.60 -21.47 3.66
N ALA A 64 -16.80 -21.24 3.17
CA ALA A 64 -17.19 -21.63 1.82
C ALA A 64 -16.46 -20.79 0.76
N ASP A 65 -16.00 -19.61 1.14
CA ASP A 65 -15.26 -18.71 0.28
C ASP A 65 -14.26 -17.86 1.09
N LEU A 66 -12.97 -17.98 0.78
CA LEU A 66 -11.86 -17.25 1.40
C LEU A 66 -11.61 -15.89 0.75
N THR A 67 -12.30 -15.57 -0.35
CA THR A 67 -12.18 -14.25 -0.99
C THR A 67 -13.02 -13.20 -0.26
N THR A 68 -12.84 -11.93 -0.58
CA THR A 68 -13.62 -10.84 0.03
C THR A 68 -15.11 -11.00 -0.21
N ALA A 69 -15.55 -11.68 -1.29
CA ALA A 69 -16.96 -11.98 -1.52
C ALA A 69 -17.56 -12.83 -0.39
N GLY A 70 -16.83 -13.84 0.11
CA GLY A 70 -17.28 -14.71 1.18
C GLY A 70 -16.95 -14.20 2.57
N THR A 71 -15.76 -13.63 2.77
CA THR A 71 -15.29 -13.18 4.11
C THR A 71 -16.09 -11.99 4.64
N VAL A 72 -16.53 -11.07 3.78
CA VAL A 72 -17.45 -9.98 4.16
C VAL A 72 -18.80 -10.55 4.56
N GLY A 73 -19.37 -11.44 3.74
CA GLY A 73 -20.68 -12.04 4.01
C GLY A 73 -20.72 -12.89 5.27
N SER A 74 -19.59 -13.48 5.67
CA SER A 74 -19.44 -14.26 6.89
C SER A 74 -18.94 -13.46 8.11
N GLY A 75 -18.68 -12.16 7.95
CA GLY A 75 -18.25 -11.27 9.04
C GLY A 75 -16.79 -11.46 9.47
N HIS A 76 -15.95 -12.05 8.61
CA HIS A 76 -14.52 -12.25 8.91
C HIS A 76 -13.64 -11.08 8.45
N THR A 77 -14.14 -10.23 7.56
CA THR A 77 -13.49 -8.99 7.13
C THR A 77 -14.52 -7.89 6.88
N ASP A 78 -14.12 -6.63 6.98
CA ASP A 78 -14.93 -5.47 6.69
C ASP A 78 -14.39 -4.75 5.43
N PRO A 79 -15.23 -4.31 4.49
CA PRO A 79 -14.80 -3.47 3.37
C PRO A 79 -14.06 -2.19 3.78
N ALA A 80 -14.22 -1.71 5.02
CA ALA A 80 -13.45 -0.60 5.57
C ALA A 80 -11.94 -0.88 5.61
N ASP A 81 -11.53 -2.15 5.76
CA ASP A 81 -10.11 -2.54 5.87
C ASP A 81 -9.30 -2.17 4.61
N TRP A 82 -9.93 -2.18 3.43
CA TRP A 82 -9.31 -1.76 2.16
C TRP A 82 -9.91 -0.50 1.56
N ALA A 83 -10.65 0.27 2.34
CA ALA A 83 -11.24 1.53 1.88
C ALA A 83 -10.16 2.48 1.32
N GLY A 84 -10.43 3.07 0.15
CA GLY A 84 -9.50 3.99 -0.51
C GLY A 84 -8.31 3.34 -1.23
N LEU A 85 -8.20 2.00 -1.25
CA LEU A 85 -7.09 1.30 -1.90
C LEU A 85 -7.45 0.75 -3.28
N THR A 86 -8.70 0.33 -3.49
CA THR A 86 -9.11 -0.34 -4.74
C THR A 86 -10.26 0.38 -5.43
N SER A 87 -10.31 0.30 -6.77
CA SER A 87 -11.48 0.68 -7.54
C SER A 87 -12.68 -0.20 -7.18
N LYS A 88 -13.87 0.39 -7.19
CA LYS A 88 -15.14 -0.33 -7.03
C LYS A 88 -15.38 -1.36 -8.14
N ASN A 89 -14.81 -1.12 -9.32
CA ASN A 89 -14.95 -1.97 -10.49
C ASN A 89 -13.95 -3.14 -10.53
N LEU A 90 -13.08 -3.27 -9.52
CA LEU A 90 -12.17 -4.41 -9.45
C LEU A 90 -12.97 -5.70 -9.27
N SER A 91 -12.84 -6.63 -10.23
CA SER A 91 -13.50 -7.93 -10.18
C SER A 91 -13.00 -8.76 -8.99
N VAL A 92 -13.93 -9.35 -8.26
CA VAL A 92 -13.64 -10.27 -7.14
C VAL A 92 -13.99 -11.68 -7.62
N PRO A 93 -13.00 -12.57 -7.77
CA PRO A 93 -13.30 -13.97 -7.94
C PRO A 93 -13.96 -14.49 -6.65
N GLY A 94 -14.90 -15.38 -6.75
CA GLY A 94 -15.56 -15.98 -5.60
C GLY A 94 -15.27 -17.48 -5.50
N GLU A 95 -15.88 -18.11 -4.50
CA GLU A 95 -15.97 -19.56 -4.35
C GLU A 95 -14.61 -20.28 -4.18
N VAL A 96 -13.79 -19.76 -3.27
CA VAL A 96 -12.55 -20.42 -2.84
C VAL A 96 -12.75 -21.04 -1.46
N PRO A 97 -13.27 -22.26 -1.34
CA PRO A 97 -13.49 -22.89 -0.04
C PRO A 97 -12.16 -23.22 0.65
N GLY A 98 -12.16 -23.16 1.99
CA GLY A 98 -10.97 -23.46 2.75
C GLY A 98 -11.02 -23.04 4.21
N ILE A 99 -9.85 -22.92 4.81
CA ILE A 99 -9.68 -22.57 6.22
C ILE A 99 -9.05 -21.17 6.31
N GLN A 100 -9.64 -20.29 7.13
CA GLN A 100 -9.05 -19.05 7.58
C GLN A 100 -8.59 -19.22 9.03
N ILE A 101 -7.39 -18.74 9.33
CA ILE A 101 -6.84 -18.67 10.68
C ILE A 101 -6.50 -17.22 10.93
N ASP A 102 -7.19 -16.61 11.88
CA ASP A 102 -6.91 -15.28 12.40
C ASP A 102 -6.22 -15.42 13.76
N GLY A 103 -5.29 -14.56 14.07
CA GLY A 103 -4.59 -14.63 15.35
C GLY A 103 -3.60 -13.47 15.52
N TYR A 104 -2.86 -13.50 16.62
CA TYR A 104 -1.78 -12.55 16.87
C TYR A 104 -0.58 -13.25 17.51
N PHE A 105 0.59 -12.67 17.25
CA PHE A 105 1.82 -13.03 17.95
C PHE A 105 1.96 -12.20 19.23
N PRO A 106 2.78 -12.63 20.21
CA PRO A 106 3.09 -11.80 21.38
C PRO A 106 3.56 -10.41 20.99
N ASP A 107 2.91 -9.42 21.58
CA ASP A 107 3.15 -8.00 21.36
C ASP A 107 2.70 -7.17 22.56
N THR A 108 3.16 -5.93 22.67
CA THR A 108 2.71 -4.97 23.69
C THR A 108 1.85 -3.85 23.14
N SER A 109 1.83 -3.67 21.83
CA SER A 109 0.99 -2.69 21.14
C SER A 109 -0.47 -3.15 21.07
N THR A 110 -1.41 -2.21 21.14
CA THR A 110 -2.85 -2.47 21.30
C THR A 110 -3.73 -1.67 20.36
N THR A 111 -3.19 -1.21 19.22
CA THR A 111 -3.88 -0.29 18.31
C THR A 111 -4.80 -0.99 17.33
N ASN A 112 -4.55 -2.25 16.98
CA ASN A 112 -5.40 -3.04 16.10
C ASN A 112 -6.62 -3.61 16.84
N THR A 113 -7.79 -3.11 16.49
CA THR A 113 -9.06 -3.51 17.15
C THR A 113 -9.82 -4.61 16.43
N ASN A 114 -9.27 -5.19 15.35
CA ASN A 114 -9.91 -6.31 14.65
C ASN A 114 -10.22 -7.45 15.62
N HIS A 115 -11.33 -8.12 15.40
CA HIS A 115 -11.89 -9.15 16.28
C HIS A 115 -12.19 -8.69 17.72
N GLY A 116 -12.11 -7.38 18.00
CA GLY A 116 -12.27 -6.84 19.35
C GLY A 116 -11.08 -7.15 20.28
N TRP A 117 -9.93 -7.55 19.73
CA TRP A 117 -8.79 -7.97 20.57
C TRP A 117 -8.02 -6.83 21.19
N GLY A 118 -7.95 -5.65 20.51
CA GLY A 118 -7.11 -4.54 20.99
C GLY A 118 -5.66 -4.99 21.18
N HIS A 119 -5.10 -5.63 20.18
CA HIS A 119 -3.77 -6.25 20.20
C HIS A 119 -3.18 -6.16 18.79
N ASP A 120 -1.94 -5.74 18.64
CA ASP A 120 -1.23 -5.74 17.37
C ASP A 120 -0.48 -7.05 17.11
N SER A 121 0.35 -7.09 16.10
CA SER A 121 0.93 -8.32 15.56
C SER A 121 -0.12 -9.34 15.12
N GLN A 122 -1.30 -8.84 14.70
CA GLN A 122 -2.34 -9.69 14.13
C GLN A 122 -1.93 -10.21 12.75
N PHE A 123 -2.43 -11.38 12.45
CA PHE A 123 -2.22 -12.03 11.16
C PHE A 123 -3.48 -12.75 10.67
N VAL A 124 -3.54 -12.96 9.37
CA VAL A 124 -4.46 -13.89 8.73
C VAL A 124 -3.66 -14.92 7.93
N VAL A 125 -4.06 -16.21 8.01
CA VAL A 125 -3.56 -17.29 7.14
C VAL A 125 -4.74 -17.97 6.50
N ARG A 126 -4.79 -18.01 5.16
CA ARG A 126 -5.85 -18.62 4.36
C ARG A 126 -5.32 -19.82 3.59
N LEU A 127 -5.97 -20.96 3.75
CA LEU A 127 -5.55 -22.27 3.27
C LEU A 127 -6.66 -22.86 2.38
N PRO A 128 -6.61 -22.66 1.04
CA PRO A 128 -7.65 -23.13 0.13
C PRO A 128 -7.67 -24.65 0.03
N ASP A 129 -8.84 -25.25 -0.09
CA ASP A 129 -8.97 -26.71 -0.24
C ASP A 129 -8.29 -27.23 -1.51
N ARG A 130 -8.33 -26.46 -2.60
CA ARG A 130 -7.63 -26.75 -3.87
C ARG A 130 -6.30 -26.00 -3.92
N TRP A 131 -5.34 -26.46 -3.12
CA TRP A 131 -4.03 -25.83 -3.04
C TRP A 131 -3.12 -26.18 -4.22
N ASN A 132 -2.53 -25.18 -4.85
CA ASN A 132 -1.62 -25.32 -6.01
C ASN A 132 -0.15 -25.61 -5.64
N GLY A 133 0.18 -25.71 -4.36
CA GLY A 133 1.54 -25.92 -3.88
C GLY A 133 2.33 -24.64 -3.54
N GLY A 134 1.73 -23.46 -3.70
CA GLY A 134 2.38 -22.18 -3.45
C GLY A 134 1.85 -21.45 -2.20
N LEU A 135 2.68 -20.59 -1.63
CA LEU A 135 2.34 -19.65 -0.55
C LEU A 135 2.64 -18.24 -1.01
N VAL A 136 1.71 -17.32 -0.79
CA VAL A 136 1.90 -15.88 -0.94
C VAL A 136 1.85 -15.23 0.43
N VAL A 137 2.87 -14.43 0.75
CA VAL A 137 2.91 -13.63 1.98
C VAL A 137 2.89 -12.15 1.60
N ALA A 138 1.96 -11.40 2.18
CA ALA A 138 1.74 -10.01 1.83
C ALA A 138 2.10 -9.07 2.98
N GLY A 139 2.87 -8.03 2.66
CA GLY A 139 3.02 -6.84 3.48
C GLY A 139 1.85 -5.89 3.24
N THR A 140 1.25 -5.35 4.31
CA THR A 140 0.12 -4.42 4.22
C THR A 140 0.58 -2.98 3.94
N PRO A 141 -0.24 -2.18 3.21
CA PRO A 141 0.09 -0.80 2.88
C PRO A 141 -0.01 0.12 4.12
N GLY A 142 0.67 1.24 4.05
CA GLY A 142 0.62 2.27 5.10
C GLY A 142 0.87 1.69 6.49
N ASN A 143 0.04 2.11 7.40
CA ASN A 143 -0.06 1.67 8.80
C ASN A 143 -1.36 0.87 9.05
N ARG A 144 -1.80 0.11 8.03
CA ARG A 144 -3.08 -0.61 8.04
C ARG A 144 -2.94 -2.03 8.59
N GLU A 145 -4.10 -2.58 8.92
CA GLU A 145 -4.34 -3.89 9.48
C GLU A 145 -4.16 -5.01 8.42
N GLN A 146 -4.18 -6.26 8.87
CA GLN A 146 -3.84 -7.45 8.10
C GLN A 146 -4.73 -7.72 6.88
N TYR A 147 -5.93 -7.16 6.80
CA TYR A 147 -6.86 -7.38 5.68
C TYR A 147 -6.77 -6.33 4.56
N ALA A 148 -5.95 -5.31 4.71
CA ALA A 148 -5.89 -4.19 3.78
C ALA A 148 -5.59 -4.60 2.32
N ASN A 149 -4.86 -5.69 2.11
CA ASN A 149 -4.55 -6.21 0.78
C ASN A 149 -5.58 -7.23 0.23
N ASP A 150 -6.65 -7.52 0.96
CA ASP A 150 -7.52 -8.63 0.62
C ASP A 150 -8.10 -8.49 -0.80
N ARG A 151 -8.73 -7.37 -1.09
CA ARG A 151 -9.34 -7.13 -2.38
C ARG A 151 -8.33 -6.92 -3.52
N ALA A 152 -7.22 -6.24 -3.24
CA ALA A 152 -6.20 -5.93 -4.23
C ALA A 152 -5.36 -7.15 -4.63
N ILE A 153 -5.02 -7.99 -3.65
CA ILE A 153 -4.02 -9.05 -3.79
C ILE A 153 -4.58 -10.43 -3.45
N ALA A 154 -5.12 -10.61 -2.22
CA ALA A 154 -5.49 -11.93 -1.70
C ALA A 154 -6.51 -12.64 -2.60
N ASP A 155 -7.58 -11.96 -3.02
CA ASP A 155 -8.60 -12.52 -3.89
C ASP A 155 -8.02 -13.15 -5.16
N SER A 156 -7.10 -12.44 -5.80
CA SER A 156 -6.46 -12.88 -7.04
C SER A 156 -5.57 -14.11 -6.84
N VAL A 157 -4.82 -14.20 -5.76
CA VAL A 157 -3.89 -15.31 -5.52
C VAL A 157 -4.61 -16.53 -4.94
N LEU A 158 -5.62 -16.33 -4.10
CA LEU A 158 -6.48 -17.39 -3.57
C LEU A 158 -7.25 -18.10 -4.70
N SER A 159 -7.84 -17.35 -5.64
CA SER A 159 -8.54 -17.93 -6.80
C SER A 159 -7.64 -18.78 -7.70
N ARG A 160 -6.34 -18.59 -7.62
CA ARG A 160 -5.32 -19.38 -8.31
C ARG A 160 -4.82 -20.56 -7.47
N GLY A 161 -5.39 -20.76 -6.28
CA GLY A 161 -5.08 -21.87 -5.37
C GLY A 161 -3.87 -21.67 -4.48
N TYR A 162 -3.31 -20.45 -4.38
CA TYR A 162 -2.26 -20.17 -3.41
C TYR A 162 -2.81 -20.15 -1.99
N ALA A 163 -2.06 -20.70 -1.02
CA ALA A 163 -2.21 -20.29 0.36
C ALA A 163 -1.75 -18.82 0.49
N TYR A 164 -2.39 -18.08 1.40
CA TYR A 164 -2.13 -16.65 1.58
C TYR A 164 -1.91 -16.33 3.06
N ALA A 165 -1.01 -15.40 3.36
CA ALA A 165 -0.82 -14.88 4.70
C ALA A 165 -0.52 -13.38 4.65
N ALA A 166 -1.06 -12.62 5.61
CA ALA A 166 -0.78 -11.20 5.80
C ALA A 166 -0.76 -10.83 7.27
N THR A 167 -0.10 -9.72 7.62
CA THR A 167 0.03 -9.21 8.99
C THR A 167 -0.15 -7.70 9.01
N ASP A 168 -0.61 -7.18 10.15
CA ASP A 168 -0.63 -5.76 10.46
C ASP A 168 0.76 -5.17 10.75
N LYS A 169 1.79 -6.00 10.75
CA LYS A 169 3.20 -5.62 10.91
C LYS A 169 3.65 -5.29 12.34
N GLY A 170 2.78 -5.46 13.35
CA GLY A 170 3.13 -5.24 14.76
C GLY A 170 2.63 -3.92 15.33
N ASN A 171 2.24 -2.97 14.48
CA ASN A 171 1.70 -1.69 14.91
C ASN A 171 0.83 -1.10 13.80
N THR A 172 -0.23 -0.39 14.16
CA THR A 172 -1.22 0.15 13.23
C THR A 172 -1.68 1.55 13.61
N GLY A 173 -2.48 2.14 12.74
CA GLY A 173 -3.13 3.42 12.99
C GLY A 173 -2.18 4.63 12.90
N LEU A 174 -2.71 5.80 13.15
CA LEU A 174 -1.97 7.06 12.98
C LEU A 174 -0.86 7.27 14.00
N ALA A 175 -0.95 6.58 15.13
CA ALA A 175 -0.01 6.68 16.24
C ALA A 175 1.00 5.51 16.28
N PHE A 176 1.16 4.77 15.18
CA PHE A 176 2.08 3.63 15.08
C PHE A 176 3.51 3.99 15.49
N HIS A 177 3.92 5.23 15.27
CA HIS A 177 5.22 5.79 15.67
C HIS A 177 5.47 5.77 17.18
N ARG A 178 4.43 5.60 18.02
CA ARG A 178 4.57 5.46 19.47
C ARG A 178 4.99 4.07 19.90
N ASP A 179 4.98 3.13 18.99
CA ASP A 179 5.54 1.82 19.22
C ASP A 179 7.06 1.84 19.03
N GLY A 180 7.75 1.02 19.82
CA GLY A 180 9.21 1.03 19.81
C GLY A 180 9.83 1.90 20.93
N ARG A 181 11.17 1.88 20.99
CA ARG A 181 11.96 2.55 22.05
C ARG A 181 12.85 3.66 21.51
N ALA A 182 13.08 3.67 20.21
CA ALA A 182 13.94 4.62 19.53
C ALA A 182 13.42 4.88 18.11
N PRO A 183 13.75 6.04 17.52
CA PRO A 183 13.37 6.37 16.15
C PRO A 183 13.74 5.27 15.15
N GLY A 184 12.77 4.88 14.31
CA GLY A 184 12.91 3.80 13.34
C GLY A 184 12.55 2.41 13.87
N ASP A 185 12.24 2.24 15.16
CA ASP A 185 11.91 0.93 15.75
C ASP A 185 10.59 0.39 15.22
N ALA A 186 9.57 1.22 15.10
CA ALA A 186 8.25 0.78 14.64
C ALA A 186 8.30 0.25 13.19
N ILE A 187 9.02 0.92 12.30
CA ILE A 187 9.22 0.43 10.91
C ILE A 187 10.15 -0.78 10.86
N ALA A 188 11.18 -0.83 11.71
CA ALA A 188 12.05 -1.99 11.80
C ALA A 188 11.29 -3.24 12.29
N GLU A 189 10.29 -3.05 13.15
CA GLU A 189 9.39 -4.12 13.58
C GLU A 189 8.58 -4.68 12.41
N TRP A 190 8.07 -3.84 11.49
CA TRP A 190 7.37 -4.33 10.30
C TRP A 190 8.17 -5.40 9.54
N ASN A 191 9.48 -5.18 9.40
CA ASN A 191 10.38 -6.13 8.75
C ASN A 191 10.45 -7.45 9.52
N ALA A 192 10.60 -7.38 10.84
CA ALA A 192 10.68 -8.55 11.71
C ALA A 192 9.37 -9.35 11.72
N ARG A 193 8.21 -8.66 11.79
CA ARG A 193 6.88 -9.30 11.84
C ARG A 193 6.55 -10.02 10.52
N LEU A 194 6.87 -9.44 9.36
CA LEU A 194 6.67 -10.15 8.10
C LEU A 194 7.58 -11.39 7.99
N THR A 195 8.82 -11.30 8.47
CA THR A 195 9.73 -12.45 8.58
C THR A 195 9.18 -13.53 9.49
N GLN A 196 8.65 -13.15 10.66
CA GLN A 196 8.01 -14.05 11.63
C GLN A 196 6.81 -14.75 11.01
N LEU A 197 5.89 -13.98 10.41
CA LEU A 197 4.71 -14.54 9.74
C LEU A 197 5.11 -15.51 8.62
N THR A 198 6.10 -15.17 7.80
CA THR A 198 6.53 -16.03 6.69
C THR A 198 6.98 -17.40 7.18
N ARG A 199 7.79 -17.45 8.24
CA ARG A 199 8.23 -18.71 8.84
C ARG A 199 7.06 -19.51 9.42
N ALA A 200 6.17 -18.84 10.14
CA ALA A 200 4.99 -19.44 10.75
C ALA A 200 3.99 -19.97 9.68
N ALA A 201 3.72 -19.17 8.63
CA ALA A 201 2.82 -19.56 7.55
C ALA A 201 3.37 -20.76 6.75
N ARG A 202 4.67 -20.78 6.43
CA ARG A 202 5.31 -21.94 5.77
C ARG A 202 5.13 -23.22 6.58
N ALA A 203 5.30 -23.18 7.91
CA ALA A 203 5.10 -24.31 8.79
C ALA A 203 3.63 -24.72 8.89
N THR A 204 2.71 -23.76 8.93
CA THR A 204 1.25 -24.00 8.94
C THR A 204 0.78 -24.66 7.65
N VAL A 205 1.23 -24.18 6.50
CA VAL A 205 1.00 -24.79 5.18
C VAL A 205 1.52 -26.21 5.14
N ALA A 206 2.76 -26.44 5.61
CA ALA A 206 3.33 -27.78 5.64
C ALA A 206 2.51 -28.77 6.51
N ARG A 207 1.96 -28.32 7.63
CA ARG A 207 1.07 -29.12 8.49
C ARG A 207 -0.25 -29.42 7.80
N ARG A 208 -0.87 -28.41 7.17
CA ARG A 208 -2.18 -28.56 6.53
C ARG A 208 -2.15 -29.51 5.34
N TYR A 209 -1.10 -29.39 4.49
CA TYR A 209 -1.04 -30.14 3.24
C TYR A 209 -0.02 -31.30 3.26
N HIS A 210 0.57 -31.58 4.43
CA HIS A 210 1.57 -32.65 4.64
C HIS A 210 2.81 -32.53 3.74
N ARG A 211 3.08 -31.34 3.24
CA ARG A 211 4.29 -30.99 2.45
C ARG A 211 4.56 -29.48 2.54
N PRO A 212 5.82 -29.04 2.52
CA PRO A 212 6.14 -27.63 2.49
C PRO A 212 5.65 -26.98 1.19
N PRO A 213 5.44 -25.64 1.17
CA PRO A 213 5.19 -24.95 -0.07
C PRO A 213 6.36 -25.13 -1.03
N ALA A 214 6.05 -25.50 -2.29
CA ALA A 214 7.01 -25.65 -3.37
C ALA A 214 7.58 -24.29 -3.82
N ARG A 215 6.84 -23.21 -3.55
CA ARG A 215 7.29 -21.84 -3.74
C ARG A 215 6.63 -20.90 -2.75
N THR A 216 7.39 -19.90 -2.31
CA THR A 216 6.91 -18.82 -1.45
C THR A 216 7.19 -17.50 -2.14
N VAL A 217 6.15 -16.70 -2.38
CA VAL A 217 6.23 -15.38 -3.02
C VAL A 217 5.89 -14.32 -1.99
N VAL A 218 6.68 -13.26 -1.90
CA VAL A 218 6.38 -12.07 -1.11
C VAL A 218 5.78 -10.99 -2.01
N THR A 219 4.76 -10.29 -1.53
CA THR A 219 4.10 -9.22 -2.28
C THR A 219 3.57 -8.13 -1.37
N GLY A 220 3.22 -6.98 -1.93
CA GLY A 220 2.63 -5.89 -1.17
C GLY A 220 2.61 -4.58 -1.95
N MET A 221 1.79 -3.64 -1.46
CA MET A 221 1.60 -2.31 -2.01
C MET A 221 2.16 -1.27 -1.04
N SER A 222 2.74 -0.17 -1.56
CA SER A 222 3.20 0.96 -0.74
C SER A 222 4.23 0.48 0.32
N ASN A 223 4.00 0.68 1.61
CA ASN A 223 4.87 0.10 2.65
C ASN A 223 4.95 -1.43 2.58
N GLY A 224 3.89 -2.09 2.08
CA GLY A 224 3.97 -3.52 1.79
C GLY A 224 4.96 -3.84 0.67
N GLY A 225 5.06 -2.97 -0.33
CA GLY A 225 6.07 -3.05 -1.39
C GLY A 225 7.49 -2.79 -0.88
N TYR A 226 7.67 -1.83 0.05
CA TYR A 226 8.92 -1.67 0.80
C TYR A 226 9.32 -2.98 1.49
N LEU A 227 8.37 -3.63 2.15
CA LEU A 227 8.62 -4.92 2.82
C LEU A 227 9.04 -6.01 1.83
N VAL A 228 8.47 -6.03 0.61
CA VAL A 228 8.92 -6.95 -0.45
C VAL A 228 10.40 -6.73 -0.78
N ARG A 229 10.78 -5.47 -1.02
CA ARG A 229 12.17 -5.08 -1.32
C ARG A 229 13.08 -5.50 -0.16
N TRP A 230 12.73 -5.14 1.06
CA TRP A 230 13.52 -5.42 2.27
C TRP A 230 13.70 -6.93 2.51
N GLN A 231 12.62 -7.70 2.38
CA GLN A 231 12.67 -9.16 2.58
C GLN A 231 13.56 -9.84 1.54
N LEU A 232 13.51 -9.43 0.28
CA LEU A 232 14.35 -10.01 -0.76
C LEU A 232 15.81 -9.58 -0.66
N GLU A 233 16.11 -8.48 0.02
CA GLU A 233 17.48 -8.07 0.35
C GLU A 233 18.05 -8.79 1.56
N ASN A 234 17.24 -9.01 2.62
CA ASN A 234 17.70 -9.45 3.93
C ASN A 234 17.39 -10.92 4.25
N HIS A 235 16.32 -11.48 3.68
CA HIS A 235 15.87 -12.86 3.92
C HIS A 235 15.52 -13.60 2.61
N PRO A 236 16.39 -13.56 1.58
CA PRO A 236 16.09 -14.20 0.30
C PRO A 236 15.90 -15.73 0.40
N GLU A 237 16.38 -16.34 1.48
CA GLU A 237 16.23 -17.79 1.75
C GLU A 237 14.78 -18.20 2.07
N LEU A 238 13.94 -17.25 2.46
CA LEU A 238 12.53 -17.50 2.76
C LEU A 238 11.63 -17.49 1.53
N TYR A 239 12.09 -16.91 0.43
CA TYR A 239 11.28 -16.62 -0.75
C TYR A 239 11.92 -17.12 -2.04
N ASP A 240 11.09 -17.36 -3.03
CA ASP A 240 11.52 -17.68 -4.40
C ASP A 240 11.51 -16.44 -5.30
N GLY A 241 10.70 -15.44 -4.98
CA GLY A 241 10.63 -14.16 -5.66
C GLY A 241 9.55 -13.23 -5.06
N GLY A 242 9.37 -12.06 -5.66
CA GLY A 242 8.38 -11.09 -5.19
C GLY A 242 7.78 -10.24 -6.29
N VAL A 243 6.60 -9.66 -5.97
CA VAL A 243 5.98 -8.57 -6.73
C VAL A 243 5.79 -7.38 -5.80
N ASP A 244 6.44 -6.30 -6.15
CA ASP A 244 6.41 -5.02 -5.47
C ASP A 244 5.49 -4.07 -6.24
N TRP A 245 4.47 -3.57 -5.57
CA TRP A 245 3.55 -2.58 -6.10
C TRP A 245 3.81 -1.24 -5.40
N GLU A 246 4.54 -0.35 -6.08
CA GLU A 246 4.84 1.02 -5.62
C GLU A 246 5.42 1.09 -4.20
N GLY A 247 6.41 0.22 -3.92
CA GLY A 247 7.02 0.14 -2.59
C GLY A 247 7.72 1.44 -2.21
N THR A 248 7.54 1.87 -0.95
CA THR A 248 8.23 3.04 -0.39
C THR A 248 9.75 2.85 -0.39
N LEU A 249 10.48 3.87 -0.79
CA LEU A 249 11.94 3.89 -0.73
C LEU A 249 12.43 4.61 0.53
N TRP A 250 13.13 3.89 1.37
CA TRP A 250 13.87 4.46 2.49
C TRP A 250 15.36 4.46 2.18
N ARG A 251 15.98 5.64 2.25
CA ARG A 251 17.43 5.86 2.08
C ARG A 251 17.91 6.97 3.01
N SER A 252 18.94 6.68 3.79
CA SER A 252 19.54 7.67 4.69
C SER A 252 20.14 8.89 3.99
N ASP A 253 20.56 8.71 2.73
CA ASP A 253 21.16 9.78 1.91
C ASP A 253 20.16 10.39 0.92
N GLY A 254 18.86 10.08 1.08
CA GLY A 254 17.80 10.51 0.16
C GLY A 254 17.90 9.91 -1.26
N PRO A 255 16.91 10.09 -2.11
CA PRO A 255 15.61 10.65 -1.74
C PRO A 255 14.81 9.73 -0.81
N THR A 256 13.99 10.33 0.01
CA THR A 256 12.99 9.68 0.86
C THR A 256 11.74 10.57 0.92
N LEU A 257 10.62 10.04 1.36
CA LEU A 257 9.39 10.85 1.45
C LEU A 257 9.57 12.11 2.34
N LEU A 258 10.49 12.07 3.30
CA LEU A 258 10.84 13.24 4.14
C LEU A 258 11.58 14.36 3.37
N ASP A 259 12.02 14.11 2.13
CA ASP A 259 12.58 15.16 1.25
C ASP A 259 11.48 15.85 0.42
N PHE A 260 10.63 15.07 -0.25
CA PHE A 260 9.74 15.62 -1.26
C PHE A 260 8.35 16.00 -0.75
N LEU A 261 7.86 15.40 0.35
CA LEU A 261 6.55 15.78 0.91
C LEU A 261 6.54 17.19 1.52
N PRO A 262 7.58 17.65 2.24
CA PRO A 262 7.67 19.05 2.69
C PRO A 262 7.65 20.04 1.51
N GLU A 263 8.27 19.72 0.38
CA GLU A 263 8.19 20.55 -0.83
C GLU A 263 6.75 20.67 -1.35
N ALA A 264 5.98 19.56 -1.31
CA ALA A 264 4.56 19.60 -1.66
C ALA A 264 3.75 20.48 -0.71
N LEU A 265 4.00 20.38 0.59
CA LEU A 265 3.32 21.18 1.61
C LEU A 265 3.65 22.68 1.49
N ARG A 266 4.87 23.00 1.12
CA ARG A 266 5.36 24.38 0.94
C ARG A 266 4.82 25.04 -0.31
N HIS A 267 4.85 24.34 -1.44
CA HIS A 267 4.61 24.95 -2.74
C HIS A 267 3.17 24.81 -3.22
N TYR A 268 2.44 23.75 -2.86
CA TYR A 268 1.08 23.58 -3.34
C TYR A 268 0.12 24.72 -2.95
N PRO A 269 0.13 25.28 -1.72
CA PRO A 269 -0.75 26.40 -1.38
C PRO A 269 -0.54 27.63 -2.28
N VAL A 270 0.70 27.92 -2.65
CA VAL A 270 1.05 29.03 -3.56
C VAL A 270 0.55 28.73 -4.99
N TYR A 271 0.75 27.51 -5.45
CA TYR A 271 0.22 27.04 -6.74
C TYR A 271 -1.32 27.17 -6.80
N ALA A 272 -2.01 26.66 -5.77
CA ALA A 272 -3.46 26.61 -5.70
C ALA A 272 -4.10 28.01 -5.57
N ALA A 273 -3.41 28.98 -4.97
CA ALA A 273 -3.88 30.35 -4.86
C ALA A 273 -3.90 31.07 -6.22
N GLY A 274 -3.11 30.61 -7.20
CA GLY A 274 -2.97 31.26 -8.49
C GLY A 274 -2.24 32.61 -8.39
N GLY A 275 -2.17 33.32 -9.52
CA GLY A 275 -1.54 34.64 -9.57
C GLY A 275 -0.01 34.58 -9.59
N ASP A 276 0.63 35.66 -9.05
CA ASP A 276 2.08 35.76 -9.01
C ASP A 276 2.69 34.65 -8.14
N GLY A 277 3.71 33.96 -8.67
CA GLY A 277 4.37 32.84 -7.99
C GLY A 277 3.75 31.44 -8.23
N SER A 278 2.55 31.35 -8.80
CA SER A 278 1.91 30.05 -9.05
C SER A 278 2.69 29.16 -10.02
N ARG A 279 3.25 29.75 -11.07
CA ARG A 279 4.08 29.03 -12.05
C ARG A 279 5.38 28.53 -11.42
N GLU A 280 6.04 29.38 -10.66
CA GLU A 280 7.27 29.03 -9.93
C GLU A 280 7.02 27.92 -8.90
N ALA A 281 5.87 27.95 -8.20
CA ALA A 281 5.46 26.91 -7.28
C ALA A 281 5.19 25.56 -7.99
N GLN A 282 4.56 25.61 -9.18
CA GLN A 282 4.38 24.41 -10.01
C GLN A 282 5.72 23.83 -10.47
N GLU A 283 6.62 24.68 -10.94
CA GLU A 283 7.97 24.27 -11.35
C GLU A 283 8.74 23.63 -10.18
N ALA A 284 8.63 24.19 -8.97
CA ALA A 284 9.23 23.63 -7.77
C ALA A 284 8.66 22.23 -7.41
N LEU A 285 7.35 22.06 -7.52
CA LEU A 285 6.71 20.74 -7.32
C LEU A 285 7.21 19.70 -8.35
N HIS A 286 7.33 20.09 -9.63
CA HIS A 286 7.90 19.19 -10.63
C HIS A 286 9.38 18.88 -10.36
N ALA A 287 10.16 19.87 -9.92
CA ALA A 287 11.56 19.68 -9.54
C ALA A 287 11.71 18.74 -8.33
N ALA A 288 10.76 18.76 -7.39
CA ALA A 288 10.68 17.82 -6.26
C ALA A 288 10.24 16.40 -6.68
N GLY A 289 9.90 16.22 -7.97
CA GLY A 289 9.61 14.90 -8.55
C GLY A 289 8.14 14.61 -8.85
N PHE A 290 7.22 15.53 -8.48
CA PHE A 290 5.79 15.34 -8.77
C PHE A 290 5.55 15.35 -10.28
N PRO A 291 4.90 14.33 -10.86
CA PRO A 291 4.84 14.16 -12.31
C PRO A 291 4.03 15.27 -13.01
N ALA A 292 4.51 15.75 -14.14
CA ALA A 292 3.71 16.61 -15.00
C ALA A 292 2.44 15.90 -15.48
N GLY A 293 1.31 16.61 -15.50
CA GLY A 293 0.00 16.03 -15.81
C GLY A 293 -0.71 15.39 -14.62
N SER A 294 -0.09 15.38 -13.44
CA SER A 294 -0.69 14.89 -12.18
C SER A 294 -1.36 15.99 -11.35
N GLU A 295 -1.37 17.24 -11.80
CA GLU A 295 -1.82 18.41 -11.05
C GLU A 295 -3.27 18.29 -10.57
N PHE A 296 -4.09 17.54 -11.28
CA PHE A 296 -5.49 17.28 -10.91
C PHE A 296 -5.62 16.38 -9.65
N LEU A 297 -4.56 15.67 -9.26
CA LEU A 297 -4.50 14.85 -8.05
C LEU A 297 -4.02 15.64 -6.83
N TRP A 298 -3.30 16.76 -7.04
CA TRP A 298 -2.68 17.51 -5.96
C TRP A 298 -3.66 18.02 -4.91
N PRO A 299 -4.88 18.53 -5.26
CA PRO A 299 -5.85 18.96 -4.26
C PRO A 299 -6.23 17.87 -3.27
N TYR A 300 -6.40 16.62 -3.74
CA TYR A 300 -6.76 15.48 -2.90
C TYR A 300 -5.62 15.07 -1.95
N HIS A 301 -4.39 15.09 -2.47
CA HIS A 301 -3.23 14.71 -1.67
C HIS A 301 -2.87 15.78 -0.65
N HIS A 302 -2.96 17.06 -1.02
CA HIS A 302 -2.72 18.16 -0.08
C HIS A 302 -3.75 18.19 1.05
N GLN A 303 -5.01 17.84 0.77
CA GLN A 303 -6.08 17.88 1.77
C GLN A 303 -5.81 16.95 2.95
N VAL A 304 -5.19 15.78 2.71
CA VAL A 304 -4.99 14.75 3.74
C VAL A 304 -3.61 14.08 3.62
N TYR A 305 -3.30 13.49 2.44
CA TYR A 305 -2.26 12.47 2.36
C TYR A 305 -0.84 13.00 2.53
N TRP A 306 -0.50 14.14 1.95
CA TRP A 306 0.86 14.67 2.04
C TRP A 306 1.23 15.04 3.48
N ASP A 307 0.36 15.81 4.14
CA ASP A 307 0.59 16.21 5.52
C ASP A 307 0.55 15.00 6.49
N LEU A 308 -0.48 14.16 6.36
CA LEU A 308 -0.61 12.97 7.18
C LEU A 308 0.63 12.08 7.06
N THR A 309 1.06 11.76 5.83
CA THR A 309 2.20 10.89 5.58
C THR A 309 3.49 11.52 6.09
N GLN A 310 3.74 12.79 5.76
CA GLN A 310 4.92 13.51 6.24
C GLN A 310 5.03 13.42 7.78
N ARG A 311 3.96 13.72 8.48
CA ARG A 311 4.00 13.85 9.94
C ARG A 311 4.12 12.52 10.66
N ILE A 312 3.37 11.49 10.27
CA ILE A 312 3.47 10.18 10.95
C ILE A 312 4.85 9.54 10.77
N TYR A 313 5.51 9.74 9.62
CA TYR A 313 6.87 9.23 9.41
C TYR A 313 7.94 10.15 9.98
N ARG A 314 7.70 11.45 10.04
CA ARG A 314 8.56 12.35 10.77
C ARG A 314 8.52 12.05 12.28
N GLU A 315 7.34 11.81 12.86
CA GLU A 315 7.20 11.38 14.26
C GLU A 315 7.99 10.11 14.54
N GLU A 316 7.97 9.14 13.63
CA GLU A 316 8.70 7.89 13.77
C GLU A 316 10.21 8.06 13.66
N LEU A 317 10.68 8.91 12.75
CA LEU A 317 12.10 8.97 12.40
C LEU A 317 12.83 10.19 12.99
N ASP A 318 12.10 11.25 13.30
CA ASP A 318 12.60 12.50 13.88
C ASP A 318 11.60 13.12 14.88
N PRO A 319 11.28 12.45 15.98
CA PRO A 319 10.32 12.95 16.96
C PRO A 319 10.77 14.24 17.65
N GLY A 320 12.03 14.62 17.51
CA GLY A 320 12.57 15.87 18.07
C GLY A 320 12.32 17.11 17.19
N PHE A 321 11.74 16.96 16.00
CA PHE A 321 11.38 18.11 15.18
C PHE A 321 10.06 18.69 15.65
N ASP A 322 10.08 19.97 16.03
CA ASP A 322 8.92 20.78 16.38
C ASP A 322 7.82 20.04 17.18
N GLY A 323 8.13 19.69 18.42
CA GLY A 323 7.18 19.05 19.34
C GLY A 323 5.89 19.86 19.57
N ALA A 324 5.81 21.14 19.16
CA ALA A 324 4.60 21.94 19.24
C ALA A 324 3.54 21.50 18.20
N THR A 325 3.94 20.88 17.09
CA THR A 325 3.03 20.36 16.07
C THR A 325 2.50 18.97 16.39
N GLU A 326 3.05 18.28 17.37
CA GLU A 326 2.53 17.00 17.87
C GLU A 326 1.17 17.10 18.54
N ALA A 327 0.77 18.30 18.98
CA ALA A 327 -0.35 18.54 19.85
C ALA A 327 -1.66 17.87 19.41
N GLY A 328 -1.77 16.59 19.66
CA GLY A 328 -2.99 15.79 19.58
C GLY A 328 -3.51 15.48 18.17
N THR A 329 -2.85 15.96 17.12
CA THR A 329 -3.23 15.65 15.75
C THR A 329 -2.02 15.14 14.96
N PRO A 330 -2.10 13.95 14.35
CA PRO A 330 -1.03 13.42 13.48
C PRO A 330 -0.89 14.19 12.16
N TYR A 331 -1.79 15.11 11.86
CA TYR A 331 -1.75 16.00 10.69
C TYR A 331 -2.34 17.36 11.02
N CYS A 332 -2.03 18.34 10.22
CA CYS A 332 -2.56 19.69 10.37
C CYS A 332 -4.06 19.76 10.14
N THR A 333 -4.71 20.66 10.84
CA THR A 333 -6.09 21.00 10.53
C THR A 333 -6.18 21.53 9.11
N THR A 334 -7.22 21.13 8.40
CA THR A 334 -7.50 21.56 7.02
C THR A 334 -7.29 23.08 6.87
N GLY A 335 -6.42 23.47 5.95
CA GLY A 335 -6.11 24.85 5.66
C GLY A 335 -4.92 25.45 6.39
N SER A 336 -4.20 24.68 7.20
CA SER A 336 -2.93 25.13 7.77
C SER A 336 -1.77 24.76 6.83
N PRO A 337 -1.17 25.70 6.11
CA PRO A 337 -0.07 25.42 5.18
C PRO A 337 1.28 25.23 5.87
N ALA A 338 1.35 25.43 7.19
CA ALA A 338 2.62 25.49 7.92
C ALA A 338 3.08 24.15 8.50
N CYS A 339 2.27 23.11 8.39
CA CYS A 339 2.60 21.83 9.00
C CYS A 339 3.71 21.12 8.23
N ASP A 340 4.86 20.96 8.89
CA ASP A 340 6.08 20.36 8.35
C ASP A 340 6.53 20.93 6.97
N ALA A 341 5.95 22.05 6.51
CA ALA A 341 6.38 22.70 5.27
C ALA A 341 7.80 23.28 5.37
N ASP A 342 8.29 23.51 6.56
CA ASP A 342 9.65 23.97 6.88
C ASP A 342 10.61 22.81 7.23
N TYR A 343 10.14 21.54 7.19
CA TYR A 343 11.01 20.41 7.40
C TYR A 343 12.02 20.27 6.26
N ASP A 344 13.29 20.13 6.63
CA ASP A 344 14.42 19.99 5.72
C ASP A 344 15.26 18.78 6.13
N TYR A 345 14.98 17.62 5.53
CA TYR A 345 15.65 16.37 5.88
C TYR A 345 17.18 16.43 5.76
N PRO A 346 17.79 17.01 4.72
CA PRO A 346 19.23 17.18 4.63
C PRO A 346 19.85 17.97 5.79
N ALA A 347 19.12 18.92 6.36
CA ALA A 347 19.58 19.73 7.49
C ALA A 347 19.36 19.08 8.86
N ARG A 348 18.69 17.92 8.91
CA ARG A 348 18.43 17.26 10.19
C ARG A 348 19.69 16.65 10.81
N PRO A 349 19.73 16.50 12.15
CA PRO A 349 20.84 15.88 12.85
C PRO A 349 21.15 14.45 12.34
N ASP A 350 22.39 13.99 12.54
CA ASP A 350 22.84 12.65 12.12
C ASP A 350 22.03 11.50 12.76
N GLU A 351 21.41 11.75 13.92
CA GLU A 351 20.49 10.79 14.58
C GLU A 351 19.36 10.39 13.66
N VAL A 352 18.77 11.35 12.95
CA VAL A 352 17.64 11.11 12.02
C VAL A 352 18.12 10.27 10.84
N ARG A 353 19.27 10.60 10.25
CA ARG A 353 19.87 9.77 9.19
C ARG A 353 20.19 8.36 9.69
N ARG A 354 20.61 8.19 10.94
CA ARG A 354 20.83 6.86 11.54
C ARG A 354 19.51 6.09 11.73
N ALA A 355 18.44 6.77 12.13
CA ALA A 355 17.12 6.13 12.21
C ALA A 355 16.66 5.63 10.83
N VAL A 356 16.75 6.46 9.79
CA VAL A 356 16.42 6.06 8.41
C VAL A 356 17.37 4.95 7.93
N ALA A 357 18.66 4.98 8.26
CA ALA A 357 19.63 3.95 7.85
C ALA A 357 19.25 2.55 8.36
N ARG A 358 18.60 2.43 9.52
CA ARG A 358 18.15 1.13 10.08
C ARG A 358 17.11 0.43 9.20
N ILE A 359 16.36 1.18 8.42
CA ILE A 359 15.28 0.69 7.57
C ILE A 359 15.59 0.87 6.08
N SER A 360 16.77 1.39 5.74
CA SER A 360 17.17 1.70 4.37
C SER A 360 17.30 0.46 3.50
N LEU A 361 16.94 0.62 2.24
CA LEU A 361 17.13 -0.36 1.18
C LEU A 361 18.50 -0.19 0.52
N THR A 362 19.02 -1.27 -0.05
CA THR A 362 20.36 -1.35 -0.64
C THR A 362 20.38 -1.74 -2.12
N GLY A 363 19.26 -2.22 -2.66
CA GLY A 363 19.16 -2.80 -3.99
C GLY A 363 19.77 -4.20 -4.13
N ARG A 364 20.26 -4.80 -3.06
CA ARG A 364 20.97 -6.11 -3.07
C ARG A 364 20.00 -7.29 -2.99
N ILE A 365 18.97 -7.27 -3.82
CA ILE A 365 17.99 -8.37 -3.88
C ILE A 365 18.68 -9.71 -4.18
N GLY A 366 18.23 -10.77 -3.48
CA GLY A 366 18.74 -12.14 -3.66
C GLY A 366 17.87 -13.05 -4.50
N LYS A 367 16.66 -12.58 -4.92
CA LYS A 367 15.66 -13.35 -5.66
C LYS A 367 15.01 -12.50 -6.75
N PRO A 368 14.35 -13.11 -7.76
CA PRO A 368 13.57 -12.39 -8.77
C PRO A 368 12.53 -11.43 -8.18
N LEU A 369 12.54 -10.20 -8.65
CA LEU A 369 11.62 -9.14 -8.25
C LEU A 369 10.99 -8.50 -9.49
N ILE A 370 9.66 -8.34 -9.47
CA ILE A 370 8.95 -7.48 -10.41
C ILE A 370 8.41 -6.28 -9.65
N THR A 371 8.78 -5.08 -10.05
CA THR A 371 8.27 -3.82 -9.52
C THR A 371 7.29 -3.19 -10.51
N LEU A 372 6.13 -2.77 -10.04
CA LEU A 372 5.15 -1.95 -10.75
C LEU A 372 5.06 -0.58 -10.07
N HIS A 373 4.98 0.50 -10.86
CA HIS A 373 4.77 1.84 -10.32
C HIS A 373 3.99 2.71 -11.31
N GLY A 374 2.98 3.43 -10.82
CA GLY A 374 2.17 4.35 -11.60
C GLY A 374 2.92 5.62 -11.97
N THR A 375 2.80 6.06 -13.24
CA THR A 375 3.52 7.27 -13.70
C THR A 375 2.95 8.56 -13.15
N LEU A 376 1.74 8.52 -12.58
CA LEU A 376 1.06 9.67 -11.96
C LEU A 376 0.94 9.54 -10.43
N ASP A 377 1.81 8.72 -9.81
CA ASP A 377 1.88 8.67 -8.36
C ASP A 377 2.41 10.01 -7.80
N VAL A 378 1.60 10.64 -6.96
CA VAL A 378 1.93 11.90 -6.29
C VAL A 378 2.04 11.74 -4.77
N LEU A 379 1.91 10.52 -4.27
CA LEU A 379 2.26 10.22 -2.88
C LEU A 379 3.71 9.74 -2.76
N LEU A 380 4.11 8.87 -3.68
CA LEU A 380 5.48 8.40 -3.85
C LEU A 380 5.92 8.67 -5.30
N PRO A 381 6.33 9.89 -5.64
CA PRO A 381 6.69 10.25 -7.00
C PRO A 381 7.69 9.25 -7.59
N ILE A 382 7.34 8.68 -8.74
CA ILE A 382 8.08 7.58 -9.36
C ILE A 382 9.59 7.88 -9.55
N SER A 383 9.92 9.15 -9.86
CA SER A 383 11.30 9.62 -10.05
C SER A 383 12.12 9.63 -8.75
N GLN A 384 11.45 9.73 -7.60
CA GLN A 384 12.05 9.77 -6.27
C GLN A 384 12.03 8.40 -5.59
N ASP A 385 11.25 7.45 -6.09
CA ASP A 385 11.07 6.11 -5.51
C ASP A 385 11.57 5.01 -6.44
N SER A 386 10.69 4.36 -7.20
CA SER A 386 11.04 3.14 -7.95
C SER A 386 12.06 3.36 -9.07
N ASP A 387 12.16 4.55 -9.65
CA ASP A 387 13.26 4.87 -10.59
C ASP A 387 14.61 4.86 -9.89
N VAL A 388 14.66 5.36 -8.64
CA VAL A 388 15.88 5.32 -7.81
C VAL A 388 16.18 3.89 -7.41
N TYR A 389 15.19 3.17 -6.87
CA TYR A 389 15.38 1.79 -6.46
C TYR A 389 15.84 0.88 -7.60
N ALA A 390 15.29 1.05 -8.80
CA ALA A 390 15.74 0.30 -9.97
C ALA A 390 17.20 0.60 -10.35
N ARG A 391 17.67 1.84 -10.14
CA ARG A 391 19.10 2.17 -10.29
C ARG A 391 19.94 1.48 -9.22
N MET A 392 19.52 1.53 -7.94
CA MET A 392 20.22 0.86 -6.84
C MET A 392 20.38 -0.64 -7.11
N VAL A 393 19.33 -1.31 -7.59
CA VAL A 393 19.41 -2.74 -7.95
C VAL A 393 20.41 -3.02 -9.06
N ARG A 394 20.47 -2.15 -10.08
CA ARG A 394 21.48 -2.27 -11.15
C ARG A 394 22.90 -2.04 -10.63
N ASP A 395 23.09 -1.00 -9.83
CA ASP A 395 24.39 -0.61 -9.27
C ASP A 395 24.92 -1.69 -8.30
N ALA A 396 24.00 -2.37 -7.60
CA ALA A 396 24.32 -3.55 -6.78
C ALA A 396 24.64 -4.82 -7.62
N GLY A 397 24.61 -4.75 -8.96
CA GLY A 397 24.85 -5.89 -9.85
C GLY A 397 23.71 -6.91 -9.89
N ARG A 398 22.49 -6.52 -9.46
CA ARG A 398 21.32 -7.40 -9.36
C ARG A 398 20.28 -7.19 -10.47
N GLY A 399 20.55 -6.35 -11.47
CA GLY A 399 19.63 -6.06 -12.57
C GLY A 399 19.10 -7.28 -13.32
N GLY A 400 19.85 -8.39 -13.34
CA GLY A 400 19.40 -9.67 -13.91
C GLY A 400 18.22 -10.32 -13.16
N LEU A 401 18.02 -9.97 -11.89
CA LEU A 401 16.95 -10.44 -11.02
C LEU A 401 15.76 -9.47 -10.97
N HIS A 402 15.82 -8.33 -11.65
CA HIS A 402 14.80 -7.29 -11.56
C HIS A 402 14.10 -7.05 -12.89
N ARG A 403 12.78 -6.86 -12.81
CA ARG A 403 11.94 -6.28 -13.86
C ARG A 403 11.15 -5.13 -13.29
N TYR A 404 11.19 -4.00 -13.97
CA TYR A 404 10.53 -2.78 -13.53
C TYR A 404 9.63 -2.22 -14.62
N TYR A 405 8.35 -2.07 -14.30
CA TYR A 405 7.34 -1.58 -15.24
C TYR A 405 6.70 -0.29 -14.71
N ARG A 406 6.88 0.80 -15.46
CA ARG A 406 6.17 2.05 -15.26
C ARG A 406 4.79 1.94 -15.89
N VAL A 407 3.72 2.07 -15.11
CA VAL A 407 2.35 1.93 -15.60
C VAL A 407 1.78 3.30 -15.93
N GLU A 408 1.65 3.60 -17.22
CA GLU A 408 1.16 4.89 -17.70
C GLU A 408 -0.27 5.15 -17.22
N GLY A 409 -0.50 6.31 -16.59
CA GLY A 409 -1.79 6.70 -16.02
C GLY A 409 -2.14 6.00 -14.71
N GLY A 410 -1.26 5.19 -14.13
CA GLY A 410 -1.41 4.68 -12.77
C GLY A 410 -1.07 5.74 -11.73
N THR A 411 -1.70 5.66 -10.56
CA THR A 411 -1.43 6.48 -9.37
C THR A 411 -1.39 5.60 -8.13
N HIS A 412 -1.04 6.16 -6.97
CA HIS A 412 -0.73 5.39 -5.76
C HIS A 412 -1.81 4.37 -5.34
N THR A 413 -3.09 4.68 -5.53
CA THR A 413 -4.19 3.76 -5.23
C THR A 413 -5.21 3.71 -6.37
N ASP A 414 -5.76 2.54 -6.62
CA ASP A 414 -6.77 2.36 -7.68
C ASP A 414 -8.13 3.00 -7.36
N ALA A 415 -8.38 3.42 -6.11
CA ALA A 415 -9.62 4.08 -5.74
C ALA A 415 -9.84 5.41 -6.48
N LEU A 416 -8.77 6.14 -6.80
CA LEU A 416 -8.86 7.40 -7.52
C LEU A 416 -9.27 7.24 -8.99
N VAL A 417 -9.16 6.04 -9.55
CA VAL A 417 -9.65 5.72 -10.91
C VAL A 417 -11.16 5.94 -11.02
N ASP A 418 -11.90 5.69 -9.93
CA ASP A 418 -13.35 5.90 -9.90
C ASP A 418 -13.75 7.38 -10.00
N LEU A 419 -12.86 8.27 -9.57
CA LEU A 419 -13.03 9.73 -9.65
C LEU A 419 -12.53 10.32 -10.98
N PHE A 420 -11.48 9.73 -11.55
CA PHE A 420 -10.80 10.23 -12.74
C PHE A 420 -10.64 9.15 -13.82
N PRO A 421 -11.73 8.49 -14.26
CA PRO A 421 -11.66 7.36 -15.17
C PRO A 421 -11.04 7.71 -16.55
N ASP A 422 -11.16 8.98 -16.96
CA ASP A 422 -10.60 9.45 -18.23
C ASP A 422 -9.09 9.72 -18.18
N ARG A 423 -8.52 9.87 -16.99
CA ARG A 423 -7.10 10.23 -16.77
C ARG A 423 -6.29 9.08 -16.18
N LEU A 424 -6.89 8.30 -15.30
CA LEU A 424 -6.23 7.22 -14.57
C LEU A 424 -6.57 5.84 -15.14
N ARG A 425 -5.71 4.88 -14.82
CA ARG A 425 -5.98 3.45 -15.01
C ARG A 425 -5.65 2.69 -13.73
N PRO A 426 -6.35 1.57 -13.43
CA PRO A 426 -6.02 0.76 -12.28
C PRO A 426 -4.70 -0.02 -12.50
N LEU A 427 -3.93 -0.17 -11.42
CA LEU A 427 -2.73 -1.01 -11.39
C LEU A 427 -3.04 -2.48 -11.10
N ALA A 428 -4.14 -2.81 -10.44
CA ALA A 428 -4.49 -4.19 -10.09
C ALA A 428 -4.45 -5.17 -11.27
N PRO A 429 -4.95 -4.85 -12.49
CA PRO A 429 -4.78 -5.71 -13.66
C PRO A 429 -3.31 -5.95 -14.04
N CYS A 430 -2.47 -4.90 -13.93
CA CYS A 430 -1.03 -5.01 -14.20
C CYS A 430 -0.33 -5.87 -13.14
N TYR A 431 -0.73 -5.72 -11.87
CA TYR A 431 -0.26 -6.58 -10.79
C TYR A 431 -0.57 -8.05 -11.05
N ARG A 432 -1.81 -8.37 -11.42
CA ARG A 432 -2.23 -9.75 -11.76
C ARG A 432 -1.39 -10.33 -12.90
N THR A 433 -1.11 -9.52 -13.93
CA THR A 433 -0.25 -9.95 -15.04
C THR A 433 1.21 -10.13 -14.62
N ALA A 434 1.76 -9.21 -13.81
CA ALA A 434 3.10 -9.30 -13.27
C ALA A 434 3.26 -10.55 -12.38
N PHE A 435 2.27 -10.85 -11.56
CA PHE A 435 2.27 -12.05 -10.73
C PHE A 435 2.33 -13.32 -11.59
N ARG A 436 1.50 -13.43 -12.65
CA ARG A 436 1.56 -14.55 -13.61
C ARG A 436 2.91 -14.62 -14.34
N ALA A 437 3.52 -13.47 -14.64
CA ALA A 437 4.83 -13.42 -15.26
C ALA A 437 5.94 -13.90 -14.29
N LEU A 438 5.85 -13.54 -13.01
CA LEU A 438 6.74 -14.06 -11.97
C LEU A 438 6.57 -15.58 -11.82
N GLU A 439 5.35 -16.10 -11.80
CA GLU A 439 5.11 -17.55 -11.74
C GLU A 439 5.81 -18.31 -12.88
N ARG A 440 5.70 -17.80 -14.12
CA ARG A 440 6.40 -18.40 -15.27
C ARG A 440 7.92 -18.31 -15.08
N TRP A 441 8.42 -17.17 -14.63
CA TRP A 441 9.85 -16.99 -14.39
C TRP A 441 10.38 -17.99 -13.36
N LEU A 442 9.68 -18.16 -12.24
CA LEU A 442 10.06 -19.09 -11.18
C LEU A 442 9.87 -20.57 -11.57
N GLY A 443 8.88 -20.87 -12.41
CA GLY A 443 8.54 -22.24 -12.80
C GLY A 443 9.34 -22.79 -13.96
N THR A 444 9.62 -21.96 -14.96
CA THR A 444 10.25 -22.39 -16.24
C THR A 444 11.57 -21.70 -16.54
N GLY A 445 11.95 -20.70 -15.72
CA GLY A 445 13.11 -19.83 -16.03
C GLY A 445 12.82 -18.76 -17.09
N SER A 446 11.60 -18.75 -17.70
CA SER A 446 11.23 -17.78 -18.73
C SER A 446 11.08 -16.40 -18.10
N ARG A 447 12.04 -15.53 -18.38
CA ARG A 447 12.04 -14.16 -17.85
C ARG A 447 10.88 -13.36 -18.44
N PRO A 448 10.25 -12.48 -17.62
CA PRO A 448 9.29 -11.51 -18.14
C PRO A 448 9.95 -10.58 -19.19
N PRO A 449 9.15 -9.89 -20.00
CA PRO A 449 9.66 -8.87 -20.93
C PRO A 449 10.65 -7.91 -20.27
N ALA A 450 11.47 -7.25 -21.05
CA ALA A 450 12.40 -6.24 -20.53
C ALA A 450 11.64 -5.14 -19.77
N SER A 451 12.29 -4.52 -18.76
CA SER A 451 11.74 -3.37 -18.05
C SER A 451 11.37 -2.24 -19.02
N GLY A 452 10.29 -1.53 -18.74
CA GLY A 452 9.84 -0.44 -19.60
C GLY A 452 8.51 0.17 -19.16
N THR A 453 7.89 0.96 -20.03
CA THR A 453 6.61 1.59 -19.78
C THR A 453 5.47 0.78 -20.37
N VAL A 454 4.49 0.46 -19.58
CA VAL A 454 3.24 -0.18 -20.00
C VAL A 454 2.26 0.91 -20.38
N GLY A 455 1.96 1.04 -21.66
CA GLY A 455 1.10 2.08 -22.19
C GLY A 455 -0.34 1.99 -21.67
N ARG A 456 -0.98 3.15 -21.50
CA ARG A 456 -2.41 3.22 -21.15
C ARG A 456 -3.25 2.82 -22.37
N PRO A 457 -4.25 1.92 -22.24
CA PRO A 457 -5.18 1.63 -23.33
C PRO A 457 -5.91 2.89 -23.80
N ALA A 458 -6.21 2.96 -25.11
CA ALA A 458 -6.99 4.05 -25.67
C ALA A 458 -8.46 3.98 -25.18
N GLY A 459 -8.99 5.13 -24.75
CA GLY A 459 -10.37 5.25 -24.27
C GLY A 459 -10.51 4.96 -22.77
N ALA A 460 -11.35 5.75 -22.10
CA ALA A 460 -11.57 5.68 -20.66
C ALA A 460 -12.11 4.33 -20.21
N ASP A 461 -13.09 3.79 -20.93
CA ASP A 461 -13.70 2.51 -20.56
C ASP A 461 -12.73 1.35 -20.70
N ALA A 462 -11.92 1.31 -21.76
CA ALA A 462 -10.91 0.28 -21.94
C ALA A 462 -9.84 0.32 -20.83
N ALA A 463 -9.45 1.51 -20.38
CA ALA A 463 -8.48 1.65 -19.28
C ALA A 463 -9.06 1.22 -17.94
N ARG A 464 -10.35 1.51 -17.67
CA ARG A 464 -11.03 1.23 -16.40
C ARG A 464 -11.44 -0.23 -16.24
N THR A 465 -11.86 -0.88 -17.35
CA THR A 465 -12.45 -2.22 -17.33
C THR A 465 -11.48 -3.31 -17.80
N ALA A 466 -10.25 -2.95 -18.17
CA ALA A 466 -9.25 -3.93 -18.56
C ALA A 466 -8.94 -4.89 -17.39
N ASP A 467 -9.32 -6.16 -17.55
CA ASP A 467 -8.96 -7.21 -16.61
C ASP A 467 -7.49 -7.62 -16.72
N ASP A 468 -6.85 -7.27 -17.82
CA ASP A 468 -5.46 -7.58 -18.14
C ASP A 468 -4.65 -6.34 -18.51
N CYS A 469 -3.37 -6.42 -18.23
CA CYS A 469 -2.36 -5.43 -18.57
C CYS A 469 -1.25 -6.16 -19.34
N SER A 470 -1.14 -5.91 -20.64
CA SER A 470 -0.07 -6.56 -21.42
C SER A 470 1.29 -5.97 -21.08
N LEU A 471 2.17 -6.79 -20.51
CA LEU A 471 3.58 -6.43 -20.32
C LEU A 471 4.37 -6.55 -21.64
N ASP A 472 3.80 -7.18 -22.67
CA ASP A 472 4.43 -7.34 -23.99
C ASP A 472 4.25 -6.10 -24.87
N GLY A 473 3.33 -5.20 -24.49
CA GLY A 473 3.03 -3.96 -25.21
C GLY A 473 4.01 -2.82 -24.94
N LEU A 474 5.25 -3.13 -24.58
CA LEU A 474 6.31 -2.14 -24.46
C LEU A 474 6.57 -1.57 -25.86
N GLY A 475 6.04 -0.36 -26.11
CA GLY A 475 6.38 0.39 -27.30
C GLY A 475 7.88 0.37 -27.48
N SER A 476 8.34 -0.06 -28.64
CA SER A 476 9.75 0.06 -29.00
C SER A 476 10.20 1.47 -28.66
N PRO A 477 11.34 1.66 -27.96
CA PRO A 477 11.88 3.00 -27.79
C PRO A 477 12.00 3.60 -29.18
N GLY A 478 11.31 4.71 -29.41
CA GLY A 478 11.34 5.42 -30.68
C GLY A 478 12.82 5.57 -31.10
N ARG A 479 13.08 5.14 -32.32
CA ARG A 479 14.38 5.31 -32.98
C ARG A 479 14.69 6.77 -33.16
#